data_8754b5d8526d1d94a319cf6ada14495f
#
_entry.id   8754b5d8526d1d94a319cf6ada14495f
#
_cell.length_a   1.000
_cell.length_b   1.000
_cell.length_c   1.000
_cell.angle_alpha   90.00
_cell.angle_beta   90.00
_cell.angle_gamma   90.00
#
_symmetry.space_group_name_H-M   'P 1'
#
loop_
_entity.id
_entity.type
_entity.pdbx_description
1 polymer ?
#
loop_
_entity_poly.entity_id
_entity_poly.type
_entity_poly.pdbx_seq_one_letter_code
_entity_poly.pdbx_strand_id
1 'polypeptide(L)'
;MKLNIKTIHLIVVSIFLSISTVSFADVVEVFQWKAFPGKGQDMLESMSKAAKIYASEGGQVSIDAHNIGSTQLINYVIRWDNSKDYARSKDLQRSSKAWADFWAESNANPAGELVASFSANNLDPTKKASDFKGSYVYSAAIWKVNPGKDLALITRFMEAKPILEAAGARVEIYAGGWGAPGEYHYVLMYDSW
;
A
#
# COMPACT_ATOMS: atom_id res chain seq x y z
N MET A 1 34.77 17.09 -37.18
CA MET A 1 33.39 17.58 -37.06
C MET A 1 33.26 18.25 -35.69
N LYS A 2 33.23 19.61 -35.65
CA LYS A 2 33.12 20.32 -34.33
C LYS A 2 31.63 20.42 -33.97
N LEU A 3 31.20 19.68 -32.95
CA LEU A 3 29.84 19.81 -32.44
C LEU A 3 29.64 21.19 -31.87
N ASN A 4 28.59 21.89 -32.28
CA ASN A 4 28.31 23.24 -31.84
C ASN A 4 27.74 23.17 -30.38
N ILE A 5 28.22 24.04 -29.51
CA ILE A 5 27.82 24.08 -28.07
C ILE A 5 26.28 24.17 -27.91
N LYS A 6 25.60 24.88 -28.84
CA LYS A 6 24.13 24.95 -28.86
C LYS A 6 23.46 23.60 -29.10
N THR A 7 24.06 22.72 -29.92
CA THR A 7 23.55 21.37 -30.17
C THR A 7 23.72 20.45 -28.97
N ILE A 8 24.83 20.62 -28.21
CA ILE A 8 25.08 19.87 -27.00
C ILE A 8 24.04 20.22 -25.91
N HIS A 9 23.71 21.51 -25.74
CA HIS A 9 22.68 21.92 -24.78
C HIS A 9 21.30 21.39 -25.14
N LEU A 10 20.95 21.30 -26.41
CA LEU A 10 19.66 20.76 -26.85
C LEU A 10 19.55 19.25 -26.56
N ILE A 11 20.64 18.51 -26.76
CA ILE A 11 20.68 17.07 -26.48
C ILE A 11 20.60 16.79 -24.98
N VAL A 12 21.29 17.57 -24.14
CA VAL A 12 21.25 17.42 -22.68
C VAL A 12 19.87 17.75 -22.13
N VAL A 13 19.22 18.81 -22.63
CA VAL A 13 17.83 19.15 -22.22
C VAL A 13 16.84 18.06 -22.67
N SER A 14 17.02 17.47 -23.83
CA SER A 14 16.15 16.39 -24.32
C SER A 14 16.30 15.09 -23.50
N ILE A 15 17.50 14.81 -22.96
CA ILE A 15 17.72 13.65 -22.09
C ILE A 15 17.08 13.86 -20.72
N PHE A 16 17.09 15.08 -20.19
CA PHE A 16 16.43 15.38 -18.90
C PHE A 16 14.89 15.39 -18.98
N LEU A 17 14.30 15.65 -20.14
CA LEU A 17 12.85 15.59 -20.36
C LEU A 17 12.30 14.16 -20.50
N SER A 18 13.17 13.17 -20.67
CA SER A 18 12.78 11.76 -20.77
C SER A 18 12.87 10.99 -19.42
N ILE A 19 13.10 11.66 -18.30
CA ILE A 19 12.86 11.05 -16.99
C ILE A 19 11.34 10.99 -16.82
N SER A 20 10.74 9.96 -17.43
CA SER A 20 9.39 9.55 -17.10
C SER A 20 9.33 9.42 -15.58
N THR A 21 8.58 10.29 -14.94
CA THR A 21 8.21 10.08 -13.54
C THR A 21 7.58 8.70 -13.51
N VAL A 22 8.24 7.74 -12.88
CA VAL A 22 7.64 6.44 -12.60
C VAL A 22 6.45 6.77 -11.71
N SER A 23 5.29 6.92 -12.33
CA SER A 23 4.04 7.03 -11.61
C SER A 23 3.81 5.63 -11.05
N PHE A 24 4.13 5.44 -9.78
CA PHE A 24 3.69 4.24 -9.09
C PHE A 24 2.16 4.24 -9.14
N ALA A 25 1.61 3.09 -9.50
CA ALA A 25 0.19 2.81 -9.42
C ALA A 25 -0.23 2.78 -7.94
N ASP A 26 -1.20 2.02 -7.60
CA ASP A 26 -1.70 1.77 -6.25
C ASP A 26 -0.61 1.92 -5.16
N VAL A 27 -0.76 2.95 -4.31
CA VAL A 27 0.02 3.15 -3.11
C VAL A 27 -0.78 2.60 -1.94
N VAL A 28 -0.18 1.75 -1.14
CA VAL A 28 -0.82 1.14 0.01
C VAL A 28 -0.14 1.55 1.31
N GLU A 29 -0.94 1.83 2.33
CA GLU A 29 -0.50 1.86 3.74
C GLU A 29 -1.20 0.75 4.51
N VAL A 30 -0.44 0.08 5.34
CA VAL A 30 -0.94 -0.98 6.22
C VAL A 30 -0.63 -0.60 7.65
N PHE A 31 -1.66 -0.62 8.48
CA PHE A 31 -1.57 -0.47 9.92
C PHE A 31 -2.03 -1.76 10.56
N GLN A 32 -1.12 -2.41 11.29
CA GLN A 32 -1.43 -3.62 12.02
C GLN A 32 -1.82 -3.27 13.44
N TRP A 33 -3.02 -3.60 13.81
CA TRP A 33 -3.59 -3.31 15.11
C TRP A 33 -3.87 -4.57 15.90
N LYS A 34 -3.77 -4.46 17.22
CA LYS A 34 -4.20 -5.48 18.16
C LYS A 34 -5.24 -4.88 19.11
N ALA A 35 -6.42 -5.47 19.13
CA ALA A 35 -7.46 -5.03 20.05
C ALA A 35 -7.09 -5.34 21.50
N PHE A 36 -7.44 -4.45 22.41
CA PHE A 36 -7.37 -4.76 23.85
C PHE A 36 -8.39 -5.86 24.20
N PRO A 37 -8.15 -6.61 25.27
CA PRO A 37 -9.08 -7.66 25.73
C PRO A 37 -10.50 -7.12 25.86
N GLY A 38 -11.47 -7.77 25.19
CA GLY A 38 -12.88 -7.37 25.16
C GLY A 38 -13.22 -6.18 24.28
N LYS A 39 -12.24 -5.54 23.59
CA LYS A 39 -12.43 -4.31 22.81
C LYS A 39 -12.46 -4.53 21.30
N GLY A 40 -12.59 -5.78 20.83
CA GLY A 40 -12.58 -6.08 19.39
C GLY A 40 -13.67 -5.37 18.59
N GLN A 41 -14.89 -5.32 19.13
CA GLN A 41 -16.01 -4.65 18.49
C GLN A 41 -15.82 -3.12 18.44
N ASP A 42 -15.42 -2.52 19.58
CA ASP A 42 -15.13 -1.07 19.65
C ASP A 42 -14.05 -0.67 18.64
N MET A 43 -13.03 -1.53 18.46
CA MET A 43 -11.96 -1.32 17.49
C MET A 43 -12.49 -1.35 16.04
N LEU A 44 -13.30 -2.35 15.68
CA LEU A 44 -13.89 -2.43 14.35
C LEU A 44 -14.81 -1.24 14.05
N GLU A 45 -15.55 -0.76 15.03
CA GLU A 45 -16.38 0.44 14.91
C GLU A 45 -15.51 1.69 14.68
N SER A 46 -14.43 1.86 15.45
CA SER A 46 -13.46 2.94 15.28
C SER A 46 -12.82 2.90 13.89
N MET A 47 -12.35 1.72 13.44
CA MET A 47 -11.80 1.52 12.11
C MET A 47 -12.83 1.86 11.01
N SER A 48 -14.09 1.50 11.21
CA SER A 48 -15.17 1.80 10.25
C SER A 48 -15.45 3.30 10.17
N LYS A 49 -15.36 4.04 11.28
CA LYS A 49 -15.43 5.51 11.27
C LYS A 49 -14.28 6.12 10.49
N ALA A 50 -13.04 5.71 10.77
CA ALA A 50 -11.86 6.16 10.04
C ALA A 50 -11.96 5.85 8.54
N ALA A 51 -12.46 4.68 8.16
CA ALA A 51 -12.65 4.28 6.76
C ALA A 51 -13.57 5.24 5.99
N LYS A 52 -14.62 5.75 6.62
CA LYS A 52 -15.51 6.74 6.00
C LYS A 52 -14.80 8.07 5.75
N ILE A 53 -13.92 8.49 6.65
CA ILE A 53 -13.12 9.71 6.47
C ILE A 53 -12.15 9.51 5.31
N TYR A 54 -11.37 8.42 5.30
CA TYR A 54 -10.47 8.10 4.18
C TYR A 54 -11.19 8.02 2.83
N ALA A 55 -12.38 7.39 2.80
CA ALA A 55 -13.17 7.30 1.57
C ALA A 55 -13.56 8.69 1.04
N SER A 56 -13.87 9.65 1.92
CA SER A 56 -14.16 11.04 1.52
C SER A 56 -12.94 11.78 0.96
N GLU A 57 -11.74 11.31 1.26
CA GLU A 57 -10.46 11.85 0.81
C GLU A 57 -9.88 11.10 -0.42
N GLY A 58 -10.62 10.11 -0.93
CA GLY A 58 -10.24 9.32 -2.10
C GLY A 58 -9.40 8.07 -1.79
N GLY A 59 -9.24 7.74 -0.51
CA GLY A 59 -8.63 6.48 -0.07
C GLY A 59 -9.66 5.34 -0.09
N GLN A 60 -9.23 4.16 -0.49
CA GLN A 60 -10.02 2.93 -0.35
C GLN A 60 -9.50 2.13 0.83
N VAL A 61 -10.39 1.71 1.72
CA VAL A 61 -10.01 0.98 2.94
C VAL A 61 -10.53 -0.45 2.90
N SER A 62 -9.69 -1.39 3.32
CA SER A 62 -10.10 -2.73 3.76
C SER A 62 -9.66 -2.97 5.21
N ILE A 63 -10.41 -3.82 5.91
CA ILE A 63 -10.15 -4.24 7.28
C ILE A 63 -10.06 -5.76 7.27
N ASP A 64 -8.86 -6.29 7.46
CA ASP A 64 -8.57 -7.69 7.19
C ASP A 64 -8.10 -8.37 8.49
N ALA A 65 -8.82 -9.40 8.93
CA ALA A 65 -8.46 -10.20 10.09
C ALA A 65 -7.46 -11.31 9.72
N HIS A 66 -6.46 -11.53 10.55
CA HIS A 66 -5.52 -12.63 10.39
C HIS A 66 -6.15 -13.96 10.80
N ASN A 67 -6.17 -14.92 9.90
CA ASN A 67 -6.66 -16.28 10.17
C ASN A 67 -5.54 -17.27 10.52
N ILE A 68 -4.31 -16.99 10.09
CA ILE A 68 -3.12 -17.83 10.28
C ILE A 68 -2.01 -16.95 10.83
N GLY A 69 -1.18 -17.49 11.68
CA GLY A 69 -0.12 -16.75 12.35
C GLY A 69 -0.65 -16.02 13.58
N SER A 70 -0.55 -14.70 13.61
CA SER A 70 -1.06 -13.90 14.72
C SER A 70 -2.54 -13.59 14.55
N THR A 71 -3.41 -14.49 14.96
CA THR A 71 -4.88 -14.38 14.82
C THR A 71 -5.52 -13.23 15.62
N GLN A 72 -4.73 -12.49 16.39
CA GLN A 72 -5.21 -11.32 17.14
C GLN A 72 -4.95 -9.99 16.41
N LEU A 73 -4.29 -10.03 15.25
CA LEU A 73 -3.99 -8.83 14.49
C LEU A 73 -5.09 -8.55 13.45
N ILE A 74 -5.33 -7.27 13.26
CA ILE A 74 -6.20 -6.73 12.22
C ILE A 74 -5.35 -5.79 11.37
N ASN A 75 -5.29 -6.04 10.07
CA ASN A 75 -4.72 -5.10 9.12
C ASN A 75 -5.78 -4.08 8.72
N TYR A 76 -5.47 -2.82 8.93
CA TYR A 76 -6.20 -1.70 8.36
C TYR A 76 -5.42 -1.22 7.14
N VAL A 77 -5.93 -1.51 5.95
CA VAL A 77 -5.23 -1.29 4.69
C VAL A 77 -5.90 -0.14 3.95
N ILE A 78 -5.12 0.87 3.59
CA ILE A 78 -5.61 2.02 2.83
C ILE A 78 -4.86 2.06 1.51
N ARG A 79 -5.60 2.30 0.41
CA ARG A 79 -5.08 2.34 -0.94
C ARG A 79 -5.44 3.65 -1.62
N TRP A 80 -4.53 4.16 -2.44
CA TRP A 80 -4.73 5.31 -3.31
C TRP A 80 -4.26 4.97 -4.73
N ASP A 81 -4.92 5.52 -5.71
CA ASP A 81 -4.61 5.26 -7.13
C ASP A 81 -3.20 5.67 -7.54
N ASN A 82 -2.57 6.57 -6.79
CA ASN A 82 -1.23 7.07 -7.08
C ASN A 82 -0.66 7.89 -5.91
N SER A 83 0.62 8.21 -5.98
CA SER A 83 1.33 8.98 -4.96
C SER A 83 0.80 10.41 -4.76
N LYS A 84 0.18 11.03 -5.78
CA LYS A 84 -0.40 12.37 -5.66
C LYS A 84 -1.66 12.35 -4.80
N ASP A 85 -2.53 11.36 -5.00
CA ASP A 85 -3.74 11.17 -4.20
C ASP A 85 -3.40 10.81 -2.76
N TYR A 86 -2.39 9.94 -2.57
CA TYR A 86 -1.80 9.66 -1.26
C TYR A 86 -1.33 10.92 -0.55
N ALA A 87 -0.49 11.75 -1.20
CA ALA A 87 0.02 12.98 -0.62
C ALA A 87 -1.10 13.96 -0.26
N ARG A 88 -2.09 14.12 -1.14
CA ARG A 88 -3.27 14.96 -0.89
C ARG A 88 -4.05 14.49 0.35
N SER A 89 -4.28 13.19 0.50
CA SER A 89 -4.96 12.64 1.69
C SER A 89 -4.15 12.94 2.97
N LYS A 90 -2.81 12.83 2.93
CA LYS A 90 -1.97 13.18 4.09
C LYS A 90 -2.05 14.67 4.46
N ASP A 91 -2.18 15.56 3.50
CA ASP A 91 -2.36 16.98 3.76
C ASP A 91 -3.75 17.28 4.35
N LEU A 92 -4.80 16.63 3.85
CA LEU A 92 -6.16 16.73 4.41
C LEU A 92 -6.21 16.24 5.86
N GLN A 93 -5.55 15.13 6.19
CA GLN A 93 -5.51 14.61 7.56
C GLN A 93 -4.98 15.62 8.58
N ARG A 94 -4.04 16.49 8.20
CA ARG A 94 -3.46 17.51 9.08
C ARG A 94 -4.40 18.68 9.37
N SER A 95 -5.35 18.96 8.50
CA SER A 95 -6.24 20.13 8.56
C SER A 95 -7.72 19.77 8.74
N SER A 96 -8.08 18.50 8.64
CA SER A 96 -9.46 18.05 8.70
C SER A 96 -10.03 18.04 10.12
N LYS A 97 -11.14 18.74 10.32
CA LYS A 97 -11.89 18.66 11.58
C LYS A 97 -12.40 17.24 11.86
N ALA A 98 -12.78 16.50 10.82
CA ALA A 98 -13.23 15.12 10.97
C ALA A 98 -12.15 14.23 11.59
N TRP A 99 -10.88 14.40 11.15
CA TRP A 99 -9.75 13.70 11.74
C TRP A 99 -9.47 14.17 13.17
N ALA A 100 -9.54 15.47 13.44
CA ALA A 100 -9.33 15.98 14.79
C ALA A 100 -10.37 15.41 15.77
N ASP A 101 -11.64 15.38 15.40
CA ASP A 101 -12.73 14.83 16.21
C ASP A 101 -12.56 13.31 16.42
N PHE A 102 -12.22 12.57 15.34
CA PHE A 102 -11.94 11.14 15.39
C PHE A 102 -10.80 10.80 16.38
N TRP A 103 -9.69 11.51 16.28
CA TRP A 103 -8.56 11.28 17.18
C TRP A 103 -8.86 11.66 18.62
N ALA A 104 -9.63 12.72 18.85
CA ALA A 104 -10.07 13.08 20.20
C ALA A 104 -10.93 11.98 20.83
N GLU A 105 -11.89 11.42 20.07
CA GLU A 105 -12.74 10.30 20.53
C GLU A 105 -11.91 9.02 20.76
N SER A 106 -11.05 8.66 19.82
CA SER A 106 -10.25 7.43 19.89
C SER A 106 -9.23 7.47 21.03
N ASN A 107 -8.64 8.62 21.31
CA ASN A 107 -7.70 8.79 22.42
C ASN A 107 -8.39 8.77 23.78
N ALA A 108 -9.65 9.24 23.86
CA ALA A 108 -10.44 9.18 25.09
C ALA A 108 -10.85 7.75 25.47
N ASN A 109 -11.06 6.89 24.45
CA ASN A 109 -11.49 5.50 24.63
C ASN A 109 -10.69 4.56 23.72
N PRO A 110 -9.41 4.31 24.02
CA PRO A 110 -8.59 3.47 23.15
C PRO A 110 -9.11 2.03 23.13
N ALA A 111 -9.28 1.48 21.94
CA ALA A 111 -9.78 0.13 21.72
C ALA A 111 -8.67 -0.89 21.42
N GLY A 112 -7.47 -0.43 21.12
CA GLY A 112 -6.33 -1.28 20.80
C GLY A 112 -5.03 -0.51 20.67
N GLU A 113 -3.98 -1.21 20.31
CA GLU A 113 -2.64 -0.68 20.11
C GLU A 113 -2.18 -0.89 18.65
N LEU A 114 -1.43 0.08 18.12
CA LEU A 114 -0.75 -0.05 16.85
C LEU A 114 0.52 -0.89 17.05
N VAL A 115 0.59 -2.03 16.37
CA VAL A 115 1.72 -2.97 16.47
C VAL A 115 2.79 -2.64 15.42
N ALA A 116 2.37 -2.36 14.19
CA ALA A 116 3.26 -2.01 13.10
C ALA A 116 2.54 -1.14 12.07
N SER A 117 3.31 -0.38 11.32
CA SER A 117 2.82 0.33 10.12
C SER A 117 3.89 0.38 9.06
N PHE A 118 3.47 0.25 7.81
CA PHE A 118 4.34 0.37 6.66
C PHE A 118 3.56 0.83 5.43
N SER A 119 4.29 1.34 4.44
CA SER A 119 3.74 1.61 3.11
C SER A 119 4.41 0.73 2.07
N ALA A 120 3.73 0.54 0.95
CA ALA A 120 4.29 -0.15 -0.20
C ALA A 120 3.67 0.40 -1.50
N ASN A 121 4.35 0.16 -2.61
CA ASN A 121 3.89 0.57 -3.94
C ASN A 121 3.72 -0.67 -4.80
N ASN A 122 2.59 -0.77 -5.49
CA ASN A 122 2.37 -1.84 -6.46
C ASN A 122 3.37 -1.70 -7.62
N LEU A 123 4.00 -2.81 -8.01
CA LEU A 123 4.94 -2.82 -9.14
C LEU A 123 4.24 -2.87 -10.50
N ASP A 124 2.94 -3.17 -10.54
CA ASP A 124 2.13 -3.09 -11.75
C ASP A 124 1.54 -1.68 -11.90
N PRO A 125 2.05 -0.85 -12.85
CA PRO A 125 1.61 0.54 -13.00
C PRO A 125 0.17 0.68 -13.51
N THR A 126 -0.48 -0.40 -13.88
CA THR A 126 -1.88 -0.38 -14.36
C THR A 126 -2.89 -0.50 -13.24
N LYS A 127 -2.47 -0.93 -12.05
CA LYS A 127 -3.34 -1.17 -10.89
C LYS A 127 -3.80 0.12 -10.24
N LYS A 128 -5.03 0.08 -9.76
CA LYS A 128 -5.70 1.16 -9.04
C LYS A 128 -6.34 0.66 -7.76
N ALA A 129 -6.53 1.54 -6.81
CA ALA A 129 -7.21 1.21 -5.56
C ALA A 129 -8.58 0.56 -5.80
N SER A 130 -9.30 1.01 -6.84
CA SER A 130 -10.61 0.47 -7.21
C SER A 130 -10.62 -1.01 -7.61
N ASP A 131 -9.47 -1.56 -8.03
CA ASP A 131 -9.34 -2.97 -8.42
C ASP A 131 -9.39 -3.91 -7.21
N PHE A 132 -9.29 -3.37 -6.00
CA PHE A 132 -9.28 -4.10 -4.73
C PHE A 132 -10.60 -4.00 -3.95
N LYS A 133 -11.68 -3.62 -4.63
CA LYS A 133 -13.03 -3.61 -4.04
C LYS A 133 -13.59 -5.02 -3.91
N GLY A 134 -14.37 -5.23 -2.84
CA GLY A 134 -15.05 -6.49 -2.59
C GLY A 134 -14.40 -7.31 -1.47
N SER A 135 -14.95 -8.50 -1.24
CA SER A 135 -14.40 -9.47 -0.29
C SER A 135 -13.45 -10.41 -1.01
N TYR A 136 -12.32 -10.67 -0.40
CA TYR A 136 -11.35 -11.65 -0.87
C TYR A 136 -10.57 -12.20 0.33
N VAL A 137 -9.94 -13.33 0.13
CA VAL A 137 -8.96 -13.89 1.05
C VAL A 137 -7.59 -13.80 0.43
N TYR A 138 -6.56 -13.60 1.22
CA TYR A 138 -5.21 -13.49 0.69
C TYR A 138 -4.15 -14.06 1.60
N SER A 139 -3.04 -14.44 1.01
CA SER A 139 -1.79 -14.67 1.70
C SER A 139 -0.73 -13.70 1.19
N ALA A 140 0.10 -13.19 2.09
CA ALA A 140 1.20 -12.31 1.76
C ALA A 140 2.52 -12.94 2.22
N ALA A 141 3.40 -13.22 1.27
CA ALA A 141 4.77 -13.61 1.56
C ALA A 141 5.65 -12.35 1.52
N ILE A 142 6.31 -12.05 2.63
CA ILE A 142 7.19 -10.89 2.77
C ILE A 142 8.64 -11.36 2.63
N TRP A 143 9.35 -10.77 1.66
CA TRP A 143 10.72 -11.10 1.33
C TRP A 143 11.62 -9.92 1.64
N LYS A 144 12.60 -10.11 2.50
CA LYS A 144 13.67 -9.15 2.71
C LYS A 144 14.81 -9.47 1.77
N VAL A 145 15.10 -8.57 0.83
CA VAL A 145 16.09 -8.80 -0.21
C VAL A 145 17.51 -8.48 0.29
N ASN A 146 18.48 -9.28 -0.15
CA ASN A 146 19.89 -8.95 0.06
C ASN A 146 20.29 -7.77 -0.85
N PRO A 147 21.21 -6.90 -0.41
CA PRO A 147 21.66 -5.76 -1.21
C PRO A 147 22.08 -6.15 -2.62
N GLY A 148 21.56 -5.44 -3.62
CA GLY A 148 21.81 -5.67 -5.04
C GLY A 148 21.12 -6.89 -5.67
N LYS A 149 20.18 -7.53 -4.96
CA LYS A 149 19.42 -8.69 -5.47
C LYS A 149 17.97 -8.35 -5.82
N ASP A 150 17.58 -7.08 -5.74
CA ASP A 150 16.20 -6.61 -6.00
C ASP A 150 15.70 -7.07 -7.37
N LEU A 151 16.45 -6.79 -8.43
CA LEU A 151 16.05 -7.16 -9.78
C LEU A 151 15.91 -8.67 -9.95
N ALA A 152 16.81 -9.45 -9.35
CA ALA A 152 16.74 -10.90 -9.43
C ALA A 152 15.50 -11.45 -8.72
N LEU A 153 15.11 -10.89 -7.57
CA LEU A 153 13.89 -11.28 -6.86
C LEU A 153 12.63 -10.90 -7.66
N ILE A 154 12.57 -9.66 -8.16
CA ILE A 154 11.44 -9.19 -8.97
C ILE A 154 11.28 -10.07 -10.21
N THR A 155 12.39 -10.41 -10.90
CA THR A 155 12.34 -11.32 -12.06
C THR A 155 11.70 -12.65 -11.71
N ARG A 156 12.08 -13.26 -10.57
CA ARG A 156 11.49 -14.52 -10.11
C ARG A 156 9.99 -14.39 -9.80
N PHE A 157 9.59 -13.29 -9.21
CA PHE A 157 8.18 -13.00 -8.95
C PHE A 157 7.38 -12.88 -10.25
N MET A 158 7.92 -12.19 -11.24
CA MET A 158 7.27 -12.03 -12.55
C MET A 158 7.21 -13.34 -13.34
N GLU A 159 8.19 -14.23 -13.20
CA GLU A 159 8.16 -15.59 -13.76
C GLU A 159 7.09 -16.47 -13.09
N ALA A 160 6.94 -16.37 -11.77
CA ALA A 160 5.96 -17.16 -11.01
C ALA A 160 4.52 -16.64 -11.17
N LYS A 161 4.33 -15.34 -11.37
CA LYS A 161 3.01 -14.69 -11.45
C LYS A 161 2.06 -15.40 -12.44
N PRO A 162 2.38 -15.61 -13.73
CA PRO A 162 1.45 -16.22 -14.67
C PRO A 162 1.11 -17.68 -14.33
N ILE A 163 2.02 -18.40 -13.66
CA ILE A 163 1.78 -19.79 -13.23
C ILE A 163 0.69 -19.83 -12.15
N LEU A 164 0.78 -18.91 -11.17
CA LEU A 164 -0.17 -18.84 -10.08
C LEU A 164 -1.52 -18.25 -10.52
N GLU A 165 -1.49 -17.29 -11.46
CA GLU A 165 -2.71 -16.75 -12.06
C GLU A 165 -3.45 -17.80 -12.89
N ALA A 166 -2.74 -18.68 -13.60
CA ALA A 166 -3.35 -19.81 -14.30
C ALA A 166 -3.96 -20.84 -13.31
N ALA A 167 -3.49 -20.89 -12.07
CA ALA A 167 -4.07 -21.71 -11.00
C ALA A 167 -5.22 -21.01 -10.25
N GLY A 168 -5.67 -19.84 -10.70
CA GLY A 168 -6.82 -19.12 -10.15
C GLY A 168 -6.50 -18.06 -9.09
N ALA A 169 -5.23 -17.82 -8.79
CA ALA A 169 -4.86 -16.70 -7.93
C ALA A 169 -4.87 -15.39 -8.71
N ARG A 170 -5.19 -14.29 -8.05
CA ARG A 170 -4.80 -12.96 -8.46
C ARG A 170 -3.49 -12.63 -7.76
N VAL A 171 -2.46 -12.25 -8.50
CA VAL A 171 -1.12 -12.01 -7.96
C VAL A 171 -0.77 -10.53 -8.01
N GLU A 172 -0.44 -9.98 -6.85
CA GLU A 172 0.01 -8.60 -6.69
C GLU A 172 1.40 -8.56 -6.06
N ILE A 173 2.25 -7.67 -6.55
CA ILE A 173 3.63 -7.53 -6.10
C ILE A 173 3.87 -6.09 -5.66
N TYR A 174 4.35 -5.92 -4.42
CA TYR A 174 4.60 -4.60 -3.85
C TYR A 174 6.07 -4.47 -3.46
N ALA A 175 6.64 -3.30 -3.73
CA ALA A 175 7.89 -2.87 -3.14
C ALA A 175 7.62 -2.06 -1.88
N GLY A 176 8.24 -2.42 -0.77
CA GLY A 176 8.11 -1.73 0.50
C GLY A 176 8.66 -0.30 0.45
N GLY A 177 7.94 0.60 1.11
CA GLY A 177 8.28 2.00 1.29
C GLY A 177 8.66 2.30 2.75
N TRP A 178 7.98 3.30 3.34
CA TRP A 178 8.17 3.65 4.75
C TRP A 178 7.83 2.47 5.66
N GLY A 179 8.68 2.19 6.63
CA GLY A 179 8.50 1.09 7.58
C GLY A 179 8.91 -0.30 7.06
N ALA A 180 9.14 -0.45 5.75
CA ALA A 180 9.49 -1.72 5.12
C ALA A 180 10.60 -1.59 4.04
N PRO A 181 11.70 -0.86 4.28
CA PRO A 181 12.74 -0.67 3.26
C PRO A 181 13.42 -1.99 2.90
N GLY A 182 13.56 -2.26 1.60
CA GLY A 182 14.15 -3.49 1.08
C GLY A 182 13.29 -4.73 1.26
N GLU A 183 12.01 -4.56 1.54
CA GLU A 183 11.03 -5.65 1.57
C GLU A 183 10.22 -5.67 0.29
N TYR A 184 9.84 -6.87 -0.13
CA TYR A 184 8.91 -7.11 -1.23
C TYR A 184 7.80 -8.02 -0.75
N HIS A 185 6.56 -7.64 -1.06
CA HIS A 185 5.38 -8.40 -0.69
C HIS A 185 4.82 -9.08 -1.93
N TYR A 186 4.77 -10.39 -1.91
CA TYR A 186 4.13 -11.21 -2.94
C TYR A 186 2.79 -11.69 -2.41
N VAL A 187 1.72 -11.13 -2.96
CA VAL A 187 0.36 -11.31 -2.44
C VAL A 187 -0.45 -12.16 -3.39
N LEU A 188 -0.98 -13.27 -2.88
CA LEU A 188 -1.91 -14.14 -3.59
C LEU A 188 -3.31 -13.90 -3.06
N MET A 189 -4.22 -13.49 -3.93
CA MET A 189 -5.61 -13.18 -3.59
C MET A 189 -6.55 -14.16 -4.28
N TYR A 190 -7.61 -14.56 -3.57
CA TYR A 190 -8.63 -15.49 -4.04
C TYR A 190 -10.01 -14.99 -3.60
N ASP A 191 -11.06 -15.38 -4.30
CA ASP A 191 -12.44 -15.05 -3.93
C ASP A 191 -12.87 -15.77 -2.64
N SER A 192 -12.32 -16.95 -2.38
CA SER A 192 -12.53 -17.74 -1.15
C SER A 192 -11.37 -18.70 -0.91
N TRP A 193 -11.28 -19.24 0.28
CA TRP A 193 -10.39 -20.38 0.59
C TRP A 193 -10.93 -21.66 -0.02
#